data_d6c0c3107b4259cff2ac3ee32c9dae1d
#
_entry.id   d6c0c3107b4259cff2ac3ee32c9dae1d
#
_cell.length_a   1.000
_cell.length_b   1.000
_cell.length_c   1.000
_cell.angle_alpha   90.00
_cell.angle_beta   90.00
_cell.angle_gamma   90.00
#
_symmetry.space_group_name_H-M   'P 1'
#
loop_
_entity.id
_entity.type
_entity.pdbx_description
1 polymer ?
#
loop_
_entity_poly.entity_id
_entity_poly.type
_entity_poly.pdbx_seq_one_letter_code
_entity_poly.pdbx_strand_id
1 'polypeptide(L)'
;MIKQFVPQEFCIKCRGCCRFKEENSVWSPCLLDEEVQELVDKPDIPAASITIDRRLQPIANPDGADFICPFLGIPDNKCKIYSIRPFECQLYPFLINLRRGKVLLTVDLNCPYVYERINSQEAKDYIVYLTKHLNSTALRSMLKDNPQIIQAYEEVREVAEISLPDEAE
;
A
#
# COMPACT_ATOMS: atom_id res chain seq x y z
N MET A 1 -3.70 -2.05 -13.14
CA MET A 1 -4.28 -1.33 -11.97
C MET A 1 -5.21 -2.29 -11.22
N ILE A 2 -5.08 -2.38 -9.91
CA ILE A 2 -5.91 -3.23 -9.04
C ILE A 2 -7.31 -2.61 -8.92
N LYS A 3 -8.38 -3.45 -9.02
CA LYS A 3 -9.74 -2.99 -8.70
C LYS A 3 -9.76 -2.49 -7.25
N GLN A 4 -10.30 -1.32 -7.01
CA GLN A 4 -10.34 -0.75 -5.67
C GLN A 4 -11.54 -1.27 -4.88
N PHE A 5 -11.30 -1.64 -3.62
CA PHE A 5 -12.37 -2.00 -2.67
C PHE A 5 -12.95 -0.76 -2.00
N VAL A 6 -12.07 0.16 -1.58
CA VAL A 6 -12.49 1.40 -0.91
C VAL A 6 -12.77 2.48 -1.96
N PRO A 7 -13.97 3.05 -2.01
CA PRO A 7 -14.29 4.15 -2.93
C PRO A 7 -13.43 5.39 -2.66
N GLN A 8 -12.99 6.06 -3.73
CA GLN A 8 -12.13 7.24 -3.63
C GLN A 8 -12.77 8.36 -2.79
N GLU A 9 -14.06 8.59 -2.95
CA GLU A 9 -14.79 9.60 -2.20
C GLU A 9 -14.83 9.33 -0.68
N PHE A 10 -14.71 8.06 -0.27
CA PHE A 10 -14.55 7.69 1.13
C PHE A 10 -13.14 8.05 1.62
N CYS A 11 -12.11 7.69 0.85
CA CYS A 11 -10.71 7.98 1.20
C CYS A 11 -10.46 9.49 1.38
N ILE A 12 -10.99 10.32 0.49
CA ILE A 12 -10.87 11.79 0.57
C ILE A 12 -11.45 12.34 1.89
N LYS A 13 -12.53 11.74 2.40
CA LYS A 13 -13.14 12.15 3.67
C LYS A 13 -12.43 11.57 4.88
N CYS A 14 -11.95 10.33 4.79
CA CYS A 14 -11.34 9.58 5.89
C CYS A 14 -9.97 10.14 6.32
N ARG A 15 -9.11 10.52 5.38
CA ARG A 15 -7.76 11.09 5.60
C ARG A 15 -6.78 10.19 6.37
N GLY A 16 -7.05 8.89 6.51
CA GLY A 16 -6.28 8.00 7.39
C GLY A 16 -4.93 7.56 6.81
N CYS A 17 -4.96 6.86 5.69
CA CYS A 17 -3.82 6.11 5.15
C CYS A 17 -2.68 6.96 4.55
N CYS A 18 -2.86 8.27 4.38
CA CYS A 18 -1.83 9.20 3.94
C CYS A 18 -1.26 10.04 5.09
N ARG A 19 -1.51 9.63 6.35
CA ARG A 19 -1.02 10.30 7.56
C ARG A 19 -0.29 9.32 8.44
N PHE A 20 0.81 9.77 9.02
CA PHE A 20 1.73 8.92 9.78
C PHE A 20 2.03 9.57 11.13
N LYS A 21 2.25 8.75 12.15
CA LYS A 21 2.62 9.22 13.49
C LYS A 21 4.07 9.68 13.57
N GLU A 22 4.91 9.16 12.67
CA GLU A 22 6.37 9.38 12.68
C GLU A 22 6.92 9.49 11.25
N GLU A 23 8.05 10.17 11.11
CA GLU A 23 8.70 10.42 9.83
C GLU A 23 9.17 9.14 9.13
N ASN A 24 9.67 8.16 9.90
CA ASN A 24 10.17 6.88 9.40
C ASN A 24 9.14 5.76 9.60
N SER A 25 7.87 6.06 9.32
CA SER A 25 6.78 5.11 9.53
C SER A 25 6.91 3.86 8.65
N VAL A 26 6.82 2.69 9.26
CA VAL A 26 6.71 1.39 8.55
C VAL A 26 5.47 1.33 7.65
N TRP A 27 4.47 2.17 7.91
CA TRP A 27 3.25 2.29 7.14
C TRP A 27 3.40 3.19 5.89
N SER A 28 4.55 3.86 5.75
CA SER A 28 4.85 4.59 4.52
C SER A 28 5.05 3.62 3.37
N PRO A 29 4.37 3.81 2.22
CA PRO A 29 4.39 2.85 1.13
C PRO A 29 5.79 2.55 0.60
N CYS A 30 6.11 1.27 0.44
CA CYS A 30 7.23 0.80 -0.35
C CYS A 30 6.92 0.90 -1.85
N LEU A 31 7.95 1.13 -2.62
CA LEU A 31 7.89 1.27 -4.07
C LEU A 31 8.52 0.06 -4.76
N LEU A 32 7.94 -0.34 -5.87
CA LEU A 32 8.59 -1.21 -6.84
C LEU A 32 9.73 -0.45 -7.52
N ASP A 33 10.73 -1.16 -8.04
CA ASP A 33 11.87 -0.55 -8.74
C ASP A 33 11.43 0.32 -9.92
N GLU A 34 10.45 -0.16 -10.69
CA GLU A 34 9.85 0.58 -11.80
C GLU A 34 9.08 1.82 -11.35
N GLU A 35 8.44 1.79 -10.17
CA GLU A 35 7.72 2.94 -9.61
C GLU A 35 8.68 4.02 -9.13
N VAL A 36 9.82 3.63 -8.54
CA VAL A 36 10.89 4.57 -8.19
C VAL A 36 11.34 5.32 -9.43
N GLN A 37 11.63 4.59 -10.52
CA GLN A 37 12.08 5.20 -11.77
C GLN A 37 11.00 6.12 -12.36
N GLU A 38 9.74 5.67 -12.41
CA GLU A 38 8.63 6.47 -12.91
C GLU A 38 8.45 7.79 -12.14
N LEU A 39 8.63 7.76 -10.81
CA LEU A 39 8.50 8.95 -9.97
C LEU A 39 9.71 9.89 -10.11
N VAL A 40 10.93 9.33 -10.15
CA VAL A 40 12.17 10.14 -10.29
C VAL A 40 12.25 10.85 -11.64
N ASP A 41 11.74 10.24 -12.69
CA ASP A 41 11.73 10.82 -14.05
C ASP A 41 10.74 12.00 -14.19
N LYS A 42 9.89 12.25 -13.18
CA LYS A 42 8.95 13.38 -13.21
C LYS A 42 9.59 14.64 -12.64
N PRO A 43 9.66 15.73 -13.44
CA PRO A 43 10.33 16.96 -13.01
C PRO A 43 9.69 17.64 -11.81
N ASP A 44 8.41 17.38 -11.56
CA ASP A 44 7.65 17.98 -10.46
C ASP A 44 7.76 17.20 -9.15
N ILE A 45 8.46 16.06 -9.15
CA ILE A 45 8.63 15.21 -7.97
C ILE A 45 10.06 15.36 -7.44
N PRO A 46 10.23 15.94 -6.23
CA PRO A 46 11.55 16.03 -5.61
C PRO A 46 12.11 14.63 -5.33
N ALA A 47 13.39 14.41 -5.63
CA ALA A 47 14.07 13.14 -5.30
C ALA A 47 14.00 12.80 -3.80
N ALA A 48 13.98 13.82 -2.94
CA ALA A 48 13.80 13.67 -1.49
C ALA A 48 12.43 13.11 -1.08
N SER A 49 11.47 12.95 -2.02
CA SER A 49 10.18 12.30 -1.76
C SER A 49 10.28 10.78 -1.64
N ILE A 50 11.44 10.19 -1.93
CA ILE A 50 11.70 8.75 -1.86
C ILE A 50 12.93 8.52 -1.00
N THR A 51 12.82 7.61 -0.04
CA THR A 51 13.93 7.20 0.83
C THR A 51 14.88 6.24 0.11
N ILE A 52 16.08 6.03 0.69
CA ILE A 52 17.04 5.04 0.18
C ILE A 52 16.48 3.61 0.21
N ASP A 53 15.55 3.34 1.14
CA ASP A 53 14.86 2.04 1.28
C ASP A 53 13.63 1.93 0.37
N ARG A 54 13.55 2.80 -0.66
CA ARG A 54 12.44 2.81 -1.65
C ARG A 54 11.06 3.01 -1.03
N ARG A 55 10.95 3.87 -0.01
CA ARG A 55 9.67 4.28 0.57
C ARG A 55 9.34 5.70 0.19
N LEU A 56 8.06 6.03 0.16
CA LEU A 56 7.67 7.43 0.14
C LEU A 56 8.14 8.09 1.45
N GLN A 57 8.85 9.22 1.35
CA GLN A 57 9.33 9.96 2.53
C GLN A 57 8.18 10.80 3.12
N PRO A 58 7.65 10.46 4.30
CA PRO A 58 6.69 11.34 4.97
C PRO A 58 7.30 12.71 5.25
N ILE A 59 6.49 13.75 5.13
CA ILE A 59 6.87 15.12 5.43
C ILE A 59 6.07 15.64 6.63
N ALA A 60 6.60 16.60 7.35
CA ALA A 60 5.88 17.24 8.46
C ALA A 60 4.55 17.83 7.95
N ASN A 61 3.47 17.56 8.68
CA ASN A 61 2.17 18.13 8.36
C ASN A 61 2.16 19.62 8.76
N PRO A 62 1.97 20.57 7.82
CA PRO A 62 1.95 21.99 8.15
C PRO A 62 0.78 22.40 9.06
N ASP A 63 -0.29 21.59 9.09
CA ASP A 63 -1.50 21.87 9.87
C ASP A 63 -1.61 21.02 11.15
N GLY A 64 -0.56 20.27 11.51
CA GLY A 64 -0.60 19.35 12.66
C GLY A 64 0.76 18.92 13.17
N ALA A 65 0.75 18.05 14.17
CA ALA A 65 1.97 17.50 14.79
C ALA A 65 2.36 16.12 14.21
N ASP A 66 1.62 15.62 13.24
CA ASP A 66 1.82 14.36 12.54
C ASP A 66 2.62 14.56 11.24
N PHE A 67 2.83 13.47 10.53
CA PHE A 67 3.47 13.46 9.20
C PHE A 67 2.45 13.06 8.13
N ILE A 68 2.69 13.51 6.90
CA ILE A 68 1.81 13.21 5.76
C ILE A 68 2.61 12.68 4.57
N CYS A 69 1.93 11.95 3.69
CA CYS A 69 2.47 11.60 2.39
C CYS A 69 2.84 12.86 1.60
N PRO A 70 4.02 12.94 0.96
CA PRO A 70 4.45 14.13 0.20
C PRO A 70 3.50 14.48 -0.96
N PHE A 71 2.71 13.50 -1.41
CA PHE A 71 1.74 13.66 -2.49
C PHE A 71 0.30 13.94 -2.01
N LEU A 72 0.08 14.09 -0.71
CA LEU A 72 -1.23 14.48 -0.19
C LEU A 72 -1.47 15.97 -0.42
N GLY A 73 -2.53 16.32 -1.13
CA GLY A 73 -3.03 17.70 -1.24
C GLY A 73 -3.73 18.10 0.06
N ILE A 74 -3.18 19.09 0.77
CA ILE A 74 -3.70 19.49 2.10
C ILE A 74 -5.12 20.07 2.01
N PRO A 75 -5.44 20.99 1.06
CA PRO A 75 -6.77 21.60 1.04
C PRO A 75 -7.90 20.64 0.70
N ASP A 76 -7.64 19.67 -0.17
CA ASP A 76 -8.68 18.80 -0.74
C ASP A 76 -8.50 17.30 -0.43
N ASN A 77 -7.41 16.94 0.26
CA ASN A 77 -7.02 15.56 0.59
C ASN A 77 -6.89 14.62 -0.61
N LYS A 78 -6.63 15.15 -1.78
CA LYS A 78 -6.43 14.35 -2.98
C LYS A 78 -4.97 13.94 -3.13
N CYS A 79 -4.79 12.74 -3.61
CA CYS A 79 -3.46 12.28 -4.02
C CYS A 79 -3.05 12.95 -5.33
N LYS A 80 -1.94 13.70 -5.33
CA LYS A 80 -1.39 14.39 -6.52
C LYS A 80 -0.92 13.42 -7.60
N ILE A 81 -0.57 12.20 -7.22
CA ILE A 81 -0.11 11.13 -8.12
C ILE A 81 -1.13 9.99 -8.24
N TYR A 82 -2.43 10.26 -8.08
CA TYR A 82 -3.46 9.23 -8.01
C TYR A 82 -3.46 8.26 -9.20
N SER A 83 -3.19 8.76 -10.41
CA SER A 83 -3.15 7.95 -11.64
C SER A 83 -1.95 7.00 -11.73
N ILE A 84 -0.88 7.33 -11.00
CA ILE A 84 0.39 6.58 -10.96
C ILE A 84 0.76 6.20 -9.52
N ARG A 85 -0.24 6.14 -8.65
CA ARG A 85 0.04 5.82 -7.23
C ARG A 85 0.65 4.42 -7.10
N PRO A 86 1.60 4.26 -6.15
CA PRO A 86 2.31 3.02 -5.94
C PRO A 86 1.42 1.80 -5.75
N PHE A 87 1.94 0.63 -6.05
CA PHE A 87 1.26 -0.66 -5.91
C PHE A 87 0.69 -0.86 -4.49
N GLU A 88 1.47 -0.57 -3.44
CA GLU A 88 0.97 -0.65 -2.07
C GLU A 88 -0.19 0.30 -1.80
N CYS A 89 -0.16 1.51 -2.37
CA CYS A 89 -1.29 2.45 -2.26
C CYS A 89 -2.54 1.95 -3.01
N GLN A 90 -2.35 1.21 -4.11
CA GLN A 90 -3.45 0.57 -4.83
C GLN A 90 -4.03 -0.61 -4.06
N LEU A 91 -3.19 -1.32 -3.30
CA LEU A 91 -3.55 -2.49 -2.55
C LEU A 91 -4.25 -2.15 -1.23
N TYR A 92 -3.83 -1.03 -0.58
CA TYR A 92 -4.35 -0.64 0.73
C TYR A 92 -5.90 -0.55 0.76
N PRO A 93 -6.56 -1.02 1.81
CA PRO A 93 -6.03 -1.44 3.13
C PRO A 93 -5.59 -2.92 3.22
N PHE A 94 -5.48 -3.60 2.09
CA PHE A 94 -4.87 -4.92 2.06
C PHE A 94 -3.35 -4.78 1.93
N LEU A 95 -2.61 -5.73 2.50
CA LEU A 95 -1.16 -5.68 2.63
C LEU A 95 -0.57 -7.06 2.38
N ILE A 96 0.65 -7.10 1.84
CA ILE A 96 1.41 -8.33 1.69
C ILE A 96 2.35 -8.46 2.88
N ASN A 97 2.14 -9.47 3.69
CA ASN A 97 2.77 -9.62 4.99
C ASN A 97 3.58 -10.91 5.09
N LEU A 98 4.80 -10.83 5.64
CA LEU A 98 5.58 -11.99 6.00
C LEU A 98 5.30 -12.36 7.46
N ARG A 99 4.75 -13.55 7.67
CA ARG A 99 4.48 -14.03 9.02
C ARG A 99 4.77 -15.54 9.13
N ARG A 100 5.61 -15.92 10.07
CA ARG A 100 5.98 -17.32 10.31
C ARG A 100 6.53 -18.03 9.07
N GLY A 101 7.33 -17.33 8.25
CA GLY A 101 7.89 -17.86 7.00
C GLY A 101 6.90 -17.99 5.84
N LYS A 102 5.67 -17.50 5.99
CA LYS A 102 4.63 -17.49 4.95
C LYS A 102 4.35 -16.08 4.48
N VAL A 103 4.07 -15.96 3.19
CA VAL A 103 3.56 -14.71 2.61
C VAL A 103 2.04 -14.74 2.65
N LEU A 104 1.46 -13.74 3.29
CA LEU A 104 0.03 -13.66 3.56
C LEU A 104 -0.54 -12.38 2.97
N LEU A 105 -1.76 -12.46 2.46
CA LEU A 105 -2.62 -11.31 2.29
C LEU A 105 -3.23 -10.98 3.66
N THR A 106 -3.01 -9.78 4.12
CA THR A 106 -3.55 -9.27 5.37
C THR A 106 -4.37 -8.01 5.13
N VAL A 107 -5.13 -7.58 6.12
CA VAL A 107 -5.94 -6.36 6.03
C VAL A 107 -5.76 -5.51 7.28
N ASP A 108 -5.56 -4.20 7.06
CA ASP A 108 -5.53 -3.20 8.12
C ASP A 108 -6.95 -2.77 8.50
N LEU A 109 -7.38 -3.18 9.69
CA LEU A 109 -8.69 -2.84 10.23
C LEU A 109 -8.78 -1.41 10.80
N ASN A 110 -7.68 -0.65 10.79
CA ASN A 110 -7.74 0.78 11.07
C ASN A 110 -8.43 1.56 9.93
N CYS A 111 -8.59 0.96 8.75
CA CYS A 111 -9.44 1.52 7.70
C CYS A 111 -10.92 1.38 8.08
N PRO A 112 -11.64 2.48 8.38
CA PRO A 112 -13.02 2.40 8.85
C PRO A 112 -13.96 1.74 7.85
N TYR A 113 -13.75 1.98 6.55
CA TYR A 113 -14.57 1.38 5.49
C TYR A 113 -14.49 -0.15 5.52
N VAL A 114 -13.28 -0.67 5.65
CA VAL A 114 -13.07 -2.12 5.70
C VAL A 114 -13.49 -2.70 7.04
N TYR A 115 -13.20 -2.02 8.15
CA TYR A 115 -13.62 -2.47 9.48
C TYR A 115 -15.10 -2.81 9.55
N GLU A 116 -15.95 -1.95 9.00
CA GLU A 116 -17.39 -2.15 8.96
C GLU A 116 -17.83 -3.28 8.01
N ARG A 117 -17.05 -3.57 6.96
CA ARG A 117 -17.46 -4.42 5.83
C ARG A 117 -16.69 -5.72 5.69
N ILE A 118 -15.65 -5.95 6.46
CA ILE A 118 -14.75 -7.11 6.29
C ILE A 118 -15.45 -8.47 6.35
N ASN A 119 -16.59 -8.56 7.01
CA ASN A 119 -17.38 -9.78 7.10
C ASN A 119 -18.50 -9.86 6.04
N SER A 120 -18.66 -8.82 5.21
CA SER A 120 -19.68 -8.80 4.15
C SER A 120 -19.33 -9.76 3.00
N GLN A 121 -20.33 -10.13 2.21
CA GLN A 121 -20.11 -10.94 1.01
C GLN A 121 -19.22 -10.21 0.00
N GLU A 122 -19.42 -8.89 -0.16
CA GLU A 122 -18.60 -8.06 -1.03
C GLU A 122 -17.11 -8.11 -0.67
N ALA A 123 -16.77 -8.01 0.63
CA ALA A 123 -15.38 -8.12 1.08
C ALA A 123 -14.80 -9.52 0.84
N LYS A 124 -15.58 -10.57 1.07
CA LYS A 124 -15.17 -11.97 0.79
C LYS A 124 -14.87 -12.16 -0.70
N ASP A 125 -15.77 -11.69 -1.56
CA ASP A 125 -15.59 -11.79 -3.01
C ASP A 125 -14.37 -10.99 -3.49
N TYR A 126 -14.14 -9.83 -2.90
CA TYR A 126 -12.97 -9.02 -3.17
C TYR A 126 -11.66 -9.70 -2.71
N ILE A 127 -11.63 -10.32 -1.53
CA ILE A 127 -10.48 -11.09 -1.04
C ILE A 127 -10.16 -12.25 -2.00
N VAL A 128 -11.18 -12.98 -2.47
CA VAL A 128 -11.00 -14.04 -3.46
C VAL A 128 -10.40 -13.49 -4.77
N TYR A 129 -10.95 -12.39 -5.27
CA TYR A 129 -10.43 -11.71 -6.46
C TYR A 129 -8.95 -11.32 -6.25
N LEU A 130 -8.64 -10.66 -5.15
CA LEU A 130 -7.31 -10.14 -4.87
C LEU A 130 -6.29 -11.28 -4.68
N THR A 131 -6.67 -12.33 -3.95
CA THR A 131 -5.83 -13.53 -3.77
C THR A 131 -5.51 -14.18 -5.11
N LYS A 132 -6.51 -14.35 -5.98
CA LYS A 132 -6.30 -14.88 -7.33
C LYS A 132 -5.39 -13.98 -8.17
N HIS A 133 -5.55 -12.67 -8.07
CA HIS A 133 -4.74 -11.70 -8.79
C HIS A 133 -3.28 -11.76 -8.34
N LEU A 134 -3.02 -11.72 -7.03
CA LEU A 134 -1.68 -11.78 -6.45
C LEU A 134 -0.98 -13.14 -6.69
N ASN A 135 -1.73 -14.22 -6.81
CA ASN A 135 -1.22 -15.55 -7.17
C ASN A 135 -1.03 -15.74 -8.67
N SER A 136 -1.28 -14.72 -9.52
CA SER A 136 -0.94 -14.82 -10.95
C SER A 136 0.57 -14.86 -11.16
N THR A 137 1.02 -15.54 -12.22
CA THR A 137 2.46 -15.69 -12.53
C THR A 137 3.18 -14.34 -12.59
N ALA A 138 2.57 -13.33 -13.21
CA ALA A 138 3.16 -12.00 -13.33
C ALA A 138 3.35 -11.32 -11.97
N LEU A 139 2.34 -11.36 -11.09
CA LEU A 139 2.43 -10.73 -9.75
C LEU A 139 3.38 -11.49 -8.82
N ARG A 140 3.40 -12.82 -8.90
CA ARG A 140 4.35 -13.64 -8.14
C ARG A 140 5.80 -13.35 -8.55
N SER A 141 6.08 -13.20 -9.85
CA SER A 141 7.41 -12.78 -10.33
C SER A 141 7.74 -11.38 -9.82
N MET A 142 6.83 -10.42 -9.96
CA MET A 142 7.02 -9.06 -9.48
C MET A 142 7.33 -9.02 -7.98
N LEU A 143 6.63 -9.80 -7.14
CA LEU A 143 6.90 -9.87 -5.71
C LEU A 143 8.26 -10.52 -5.40
N LYS A 144 8.69 -11.51 -6.18
CA LYS A 144 10.02 -12.11 -6.05
C LYS A 144 11.12 -11.10 -6.39
N ASP A 145 10.91 -10.30 -7.42
CA ASP A 145 11.86 -9.28 -7.87
C ASP A 145 11.86 -8.04 -6.94
N ASN A 146 10.80 -7.85 -6.15
CA ASN A 146 10.64 -6.71 -5.24
C ASN A 146 10.30 -7.18 -3.81
N PRO A 147 11.22 -7.91 -3.13
CA PRO A 147 10.94 -8.48 -1.81
C PRO A 147 10.66 -7.43 -0.73
N GLN A 148 11.07 -6.17 -0.94
CA GLN A 148 10.79 -5.05 -0.03
C GLN A 148 9.29 -4.74 0.12
N ILE A 149 8.44 -5.19 -0.80
CA ILE A 149 6.97 -5.06 -0.70
C ILE A 149 6.39 -6.03 0.36
N ILE A 150 7.11 -7.10 0.67
CA ILE A 150 6.68 -8.10 1.64
C ILE A 150 7.16 -7.66 3.02
N GLN A 151 6.29 -7.04 3.79
CA GLN A 151 6.60 -6.43 5.08
C GLN A 151 6.15 -7.31 6.26
N ALA A 152 6.62 -7.00 7.47
CA ALA A 152 6.19 -7.67 8.71
C ALA A 152 5.31 -6.72 9.53
N TYR A 153 4.07 -6.49 9.08
CA TYR A 153 3.10 -5.70 9.84
C TYR A 153 2.52 -6.51 11.00
N GLU A 154 2.46 -5.93 12.19
CA GLU A 154 2.02 -6.63 13.40
C GLU A 154 0.50 -6.57 13.62
N GLU A 155 -0.09 -5.40 13.54
CA GLU A 155 -1.49 -5.14 13.90
C GLU A 155 -2.44 -5.28 12.71
N VAL A 156 -2.39 -6.42 12.01
CA VAL A 156 -3.20 -6.69 10.82
C VAL A 156 -3.88 -8.06 10.90
N ARG A 157 -5.03 -8.21 10.25
CA ARG A 157 -5.78 -9.46 10.20
C ARG A 157 -5.38 -10.28 8.97
N GLU A 158 -5.05 -11.56 9.17
CA GLU A 158 -4.79 -12.51 8.09
C GLU A 158 -6.09 -12.86 7.35
N VAL A 159 -6.08 -12.85 6.02
CA VAL A 159 -7.26 -13.15 5.19
C VAL A 159 -7.02 -14.23 4.15
N ALA A 160 -5.79 -14.39 3.63
CA ALA A 160 -5.43 -15.45 2.70
C ALA A 160 -3.91 -15.71 2.69
N GLU A 161 -3.49 -16.85 2.14
CA GLU A 161 -2.08 -17.15 1.86
C GLU A 161 -1.76 -16.82 0.39
N ILE A 162 -0.58 -16.25 0.14
CA ILE A 162 -0.04 -15.97 -1.19
C ILE A 162 1.09 -16.95 -1.46
N SER A 163 0.97 -17.71 -2.54
CA SER A 163 2.00 -18.67 -2.96
C SER A 163 3.07 -17.95 -3.79
N LEU A 164 4.25 -17.74 -3.23
CA LEU A 164 5.40 -17.33 -4.05
C LEU A 164 5.90 -18.50 -4.91
N PRO A 165 6.56 -18.24 -6.06
CA PRO A 165 7.27 -19.30 -6.78
C PRO A 165 8.33 -19.89 -5.87
N ASP A 166 8.39 -21.23 -5.80
CA ASP A 166 9.52 -21.90 -5.16
C ASP A 166 10.82 -21.37 -5.76
N GLU A 167 11.82 -21.17 -4.92
CA GLU A 167 13.17 -20.94 -5.43
C GLU A 167 13.53 -22.19 -6.24
N ALA A 168 13.69 -22.03 -7.55
CA ALA A 168 14.16 -23.12 -8.38
C ALA A 168 15.56 -23.51 -7.87
N GLU A 169 15.67 -24.77 -7.40
CA GLU A 169 16.95 -25.38 -7.08
C GLU A 169 17.93 -25.29 -8.26
#